data_c882bd63c7ba46075e7a7473c96bc983
#
_entry.id   c882bd63c7ba46075e7a7473c96bc983
#
_cell.length_a   1.000
_cell.length_b   1.000
_cell.length_c   1.000
_cell.angle_alpha   90.00
_cell.angle_beta   90.00
_cell.angle_gamma   90.00
#
_symmetry.space_group_name_H-M   'P 1'
#
loop_
_entity.id
_entity.type
_entity.pdbx_description
1 polymer ?
#
loop_
_entity_poly.entity_id
_entity_poly.type
_entity_poly.pdbx_seq_one_letter_code
_entity_poly.pdbx_strand_id
1 'polypeptide(L)'
;MLKYPCLVLDHDDTVVASESNINYPFFCYILQNFRPGAAITLDEYTQDCFTIGFSEMCRRQFRFNEEELVSEYQQWLAYIRTHIPPAYPGIREILHKQRSLGGKICVVSHSSAENITRDYRVHFEMEPDDIFGWDLPEALRKPSPYPLETILEKYSFRPEELLVVDDMRPGYEMAHACRVPIAFSGWSRKDFPEISSQMKALCDFSFDTVAELDTFLFGSLDKDGIIE
;
A
#
# COMPACT_ATOMS: atom_id res chain seq x y z
N MET A 1 14.86 -19.67 9.94
CA MET A 1 15.47 -18.36 9.55
C MET A 1 14.45 -17.65 8.70
N LEU A 2 14.26 -16.33 8.87
CA LEU A 2 13.34 -15.56 8.01
C LEU A 2 13.82 -15.55 6.57
N LYS A 3 12.90 -15.73 5.62
CA LYS A 3 13.20 -15.60 4.19
C LYS A 3 13.59 -14.17 3.84
N TYR A 4 12.87 -13.21 4.43
CA TYR A 4 13.15 -11.77 4.34
C TYR A 4 13.21 -11.19 5.75
N PRO A 5 14.39 -10.76 6.22
CA PRO A 5 14.54 -10.10 7.53
C PRO A 5 13.71 -8.83 7.70
N CYS A 6 13.36 -8.15 6.60
CA CYS A 6 12.52 -6.95 6.62
C CYS A 6 11.40 -7.04 5.59
N LEU A 7 10.16 -6.86 6.03
CA LEU A 7 9.00 -6.60 5.17
C LEU A 7 8.78 -5.10 5.09
N VAL A 8 8.67 -4.59 3.87
CA VAL A 8 8.31 -3.20 3.58
C VAL A 8 6.93 -3.21 2.91
N LEU A 9 5.91 -2.84 3.66
CA LEU A 9 4.52 -2.96 3.24
C LEU A 9 3.98 -1.60 2.80
N ASP A 10 3.27 -1.54 1.70
CA ASP A 10 2.29 -0.50 1.51
C ASP A 10 1.15 -0.66 2.53
N HIS A 11 0.33 0.39 2.72
CA HIS A 11 -0.76 0.38 3.69
C HIS A 11 -2.12 0.22 3.04
N ASP A 12 -2.47 1.18 2.19
CA ASP A 12 -3.78 1.24 1.53
C ASP A 12 -3.90 0.12 0.50
N ASP A 13 -4.96 -0.68 0.58
CA ASP A 13 -5.24 -1.85 -0.27
C ASP A 13 -4.14 -2.94 -0.31
N THR A 14 -3.17 -2.84 0.60
CA THR A 14 -2.20 -3.90 0.86
C THR A 14 -2.41 -4.49 2.26
N VAL A 15 -2.43 -3.66 3.30
CA VAL A 15 -2.65 -4.06 4.70
C VAL A 15 -4.11 -3.89 5.11
N VAL A 16 -4.74 -2.79 4.68
CA VAL A 16 -6.13 -2.44 4.95
C VAL A 16 -6.89 -2.17 3.65
N ALA A 17 -8.18 -2.51 3.61
CA ALA A 17 -9.06 -2.30 2.46
C ALA A 17 -9.63 -0.87 2.50
N SER A 18 -8.82 0.12 2.15
CA SER A 18 -9.16 1.54 2.27
C SER A 18 -9.85 2.11 1.05
N GLU A 19 -9.49 1.71 -0.18
CA GLU A 19 -10.03 2.32 -1.39
C GLU A 19 -11.53 2.19 -1.49
N SER A 20 -12.05 0.97 -1.45
CA SER A 20 -13.49 0.70 -1.57
C SER A 20 -14.30 1.13 -0.34
N ASN A 21 -13.70 1.10 0.86
CA ASN A 21 -14.40 1.34 2.12
C ASN A 21 -14.31 2.78 2.63
N ILE A 22 -13.27 3.52 2.24
CA ILE A 22 -12.96 4.85 2.76
C ILE A 22 -12.82 5.87 1.62
N ASN A 23 -11.80 5.69 0.75
CA ASN A 23 -11.37 6.71 -0.19
C ASN A 23 -12.41 6.98 -1.28
N TYR A 24 -12.91 5.95 -1.94
CA TYR A 24 -13.93 6.09 -2.97
C TYR A 24 -15.27 6.62 -2.44
N PRO A 25 -15.86 6.10 -1.35
CA PRO A 25 -17.07 6.66 -0.76
C PRO A 25 -16.90 8.13 -0.35
N PHE A 26 -15.76 8.49 0.23
CA PHE A 26 -15.46 9.88 0.57
C PHE A 26 -15.35 10.75 -0.69
N PHE A 27 -14.64 10.27 -1.72
CA PHE A 27 -14.55 11.01 -2.98
C PHE A 27 -15.91 11.24 -3.63
N CYS A 28 -16.78 10.23 -3.65
CA CYS A 28 -18.16 10.38 -4.14
C CYS A 28 -18.91 11.47 -3.37
N TYR A 29 -18.76 11.55 -2.05
CA TYR A 29 -19.34 12.60 -1.23
C TYR A 29 -18.79 13.99 -1.61
N ILE A 30 -17.49 14.13 -1.75
CA ILE A 30 -16.83 15.38 -2.15
C ILE A 30 -17.25 15.79 -3.57
N LEU A 31 -17.30 14.84 -4.48
CA LEU A 31 -17.69 15.07 -5.87
C LEU A 31 -19.11 15.65 -5.96
N GLN A 32 -20.06 15.12 -5.21
CA GLN A 32 -21.43 15.66 -5.16
C GLN A 32 -21.48 17.10 -4.61
N ASN A 33 -20.60 17.45 -3.67
CA ASN A 33 -20.53 18.79 -3.12
C ASN A 33 -19.92 19.81 -4.11
N PHE A 34 -18.86 19.42 -4.81
CA PHE A 34 -18.15 20.33 -5.72
C PHE A 34 -18.72 20.31 -7.14
N ARG A 35 -19.33 19.21 -7.56
CA ARG A 35 -19.86 18.98 -8.93
C ARG A 35 -21.21 18.25 -8.84
N PRO A 36 -22.29 18.90 -8.39
CA PRO A 36 -23.60 18.28 -8.28
C PRO A 36 -24.01 17.58 -9.57
N GLY A 37 -24.36 16.31 -9.48
CA GLY A 37 -24.75 15.48 -10.62
C GLY A 37 -23.60 14.78 -11.34
N ALA A 38 -22.34 15.05 -11.00
CA ALA A 38 -21.22 14.24 -11.48
C ALA A 38 -21.17 12.90 -10.73
N ALA A 39 -20.72 11.86 -11.42
CA ALA A 39 -20.54 10.53 -10.86
C ALA A 39 -19.32 9.86 -11.47
N ILE A 40 -18.76 8.90 -10.77
CA ILE A 40 -17.70 8.00 -11.22
C ILE A 40 -17.97 6.64 -10.58
N THR A 41 -17.71 5.57 -11.28
CA THR A 41 -17.77 4.21 -10.72
C THR A 41 -16.49 3.90 -9.95
N LEU A 42 -16.51 2.87 -9.09
CA LEU A 42 -15.31 2.41 -8.40
C LEU A 42 -14.24 1.96 -9.41
N ASP A 43 -14.65 1.27 -10.46
CA ASP A 43 -13.74 0.83 -11.53
C ASP A 43 -13.02 1.99 -12.20
N GLU A 44 -13.75 3.02 -12.62
CA GLU A 44 -13.19 4.21 -13.24
C GLU A 44 -12.26 4.96 -12.26
N TYR A 45 -12.70 5.11 -11.00
CA TYR A 45 -11.90 5.75 -9.95
C TYR A 45 -10.57 5.02 -9.74
N THR A 46 -10.62 3.70 -9.54
CA THR A 46 -9.43 2.88 -9.30
C THR A 46 -8.50 2.87 -10.52
N GLN A 47 -9.07 2.72 -11.73
CA GLN A 47 -8.30 2.73 -12.97
C GLN A 47 -7.60 4.08 -13.20
N ASP A 48 -8.28 5.18 -12.93
CA ASP A 48 -7.71 6.53 -13.09
C ASP A 48 -6.65 6.82 -12.02
N CYS A 49 -6.90 6.45 -10.76
CA CYS A 49 -5.89 6.55 -9.71
C CYS A 49 -4.62 5.76 -10.07
N PHE A 50 -4.77 4.59 -10.68
CA PHE A 50 -3.64 3.77 -11.12
C PHE A 50 -2.89 4.36 -12.32
N THR A 51 -3.60 4.93 -13.30
CA THR A 51 -3.01 5.37 -14.58
C THR A 51 -2.48 6.79 -14.57
N ILE A 52 -3.23 7.72 -14.01
CA ILE A 52 -2.91 9.16 -14.03
C ILE A 52 -2.74 9.76 -12.63
N GLY A 53 -3.16 9.05 -11.59
CA GLY A 53 -3.14 9.49 -10.20
C GLY A 53 -4.34 10.37 -9.82
N PHE A 54 -4.67 10.36 -8.52
CA PHE A 54 -5.85 11.01 -7.97
C PHE A 54 -5.98 12.49 -8.32
N SER A 55 -4.91 13.27 -8.11
CA SER A 55 -4.96 14.72 -8.37
C SER A 55 -5.19 15.06 -9.85
N GLU A 56 -4.59 14.29 -10.77
CA GLU A 56 -4.79 14.47 -12.20
C GLU A 56 -6.19 14.04 -12.65
N MET A 57 -6.73 12.98 -12.09
CA MET A 57 -8.13 12.60 -12.30
C MET A 57 -9.06 13.73 -11.89
N CYS A 58 -8.88 14.30 -10.70
CA CYS A 58 -9.68 15.43 -10.22
C CYS A 58 -9.60 16.64 -11.16
N ARG A 59 -8.38 17.00 -11.61
CA ARG A 59 -8.19 18.15 -12.52
C ARG A 59 -8.79 17.91 -13.89
N ARG A 60 -8.51 16.76 -14.50
CA ARG A 60 -8.88 16.49 -15.91
C ARG A 60 -10.34 16.16 -16.09
N GLN A 61 -10.89 15.29 -15.24
CA GLN A 61 -12.27 14.82 -15.41
C GLN A 61 -13.27 15.75 -14.71
N PHE A 62 -12.94 16.22 -13.52
CA PHE A 62 -13.87 16.99 -12.68
C PHE A 62 -13.53 18.48 -12.59
N ARG A 63 -12.42 18.90 -13.24
CA ARG A 63 -12.00 20.31 -13.30
C ARG A 63 -11.83 20.95 -11.91
N PHE A 64 -11.28 20.19 -10.96
CA PHE A 64 -10.90 20.72 -9.66
C PHE A 64 -9.76 21.72 -9.81
N ASN A 65 -9.89 22.86 -9.15
CA ASN A 65 -8.80 23.82 -9.00
C ASN A 65 -7.96 23.49 -7.76
N GLU A 66 -6.85 24.21 -7.55
CA GLU A 66 -5.93 23.93 -6.44
C GLU A 66 -6.57 24.17 -5.07
N GLU A 67 -7.47 25.14 -4.92
CA GLU A 67 -8.18 25.41 -3.67
C GLU A 67 -9.14 24.26 -3.33
N GLU A 68 -9.81 23.70 -4.33
CA GLU A 68 -10.70 22.55 -4.16
C GLU A 68 -9.92 21.28 -3.81
N LEU A 69 -8.74 21.07 -4.39
CA LEU A 69 -7.86 19.94 -4.04
C LEU A 69 -7.34 20.07 -2.60
N VAL A 70 -6.95 21.27 -2.18
CA VAL A 70 -6.54 21.51 -0.78
C VAL A 70 -7.72 21.29 0.17
N SER A 71 -8.91 21.76 -0.18
CA SER A 71 -10.13 21.58 0.62
C SER A 71 -10.53 20.11 0.72
N GLU A 72 -10.46 19.38 -0.40
CA GLU A 72 -10.70 17.92 -0.44
C GLU A 72 -9.75 17.20 0.52
N TYR A 73 -8.45 17.44 0.41
CA TYR A 73 -7.44 16.83 1.26
C TYR A 73 -7.67 17.10 2.76
N GLN A 74 -8.01 18.35 3.12
CA GLN A 74 -8.31 18.68 4.52
C GLN A 74 -9.56 17.96 5.04
N GLN A 75 -10.61 17.85 4.20
CA GLN A 75 -11.82 17.12 4.56
C GLN A 75 -11.55 15.62 4.64
N TRP A 76 -10.73 15.06 3.74
CA TRP A 76 -10.29 13.67 3.80
C TRP A 76 -9.54 13.38 5.10
N LEU A 77 -8.58 14.21 5.50
CA LEU A 77 -7.87 14.05 6.78
C LEU A 77 -8.82 14.06 7.99
N ALA A 78 -9.85 14.89 7.97
CA ALA A 78 -10.87 14.91 9.03
C ALA A 78 -11.73 13.63 9.03
N TYR A 79 -12.10 13.16 7.84
CA TYR A 79 -12.92 11.96 7.66
C TYR A 79 -12.21 10.69 8.11
N ILE A 80 -10.99 10.47 7.67
CA ILE A 80 -10.24 9.25 7.98
C ILE A 80 -9.87 9.11 9.45
N ARG A 81 -9.85 10.20 10.24
CA ARG A 81 -9.63 10.12 11.69
C ARG A 81 -10.67 9.28 12.42
N THR A 82 -11.88 9.21 11.90
CA THR A 82 -13.01 8.50 12.50
C THR A 82 -13.46 7.28 11.71
N HIS A 83 -12.91 7.07 10.51
CA HIS A 83 -13.26 5.98 9.63
C HIS A 83 -12.03 5.09 9.43
N ILE A 84 -12.00 3.99 10.17
CA ILE A 84 -10.89 3.02 10.14
C ILE A 84 -11.21 1.95 9.11
N PRO A 85 -10.38 1.77 8.06
CA PRO A 85 -10.59 0.72 7.08
C PRO A 85 -10.41 -0.67 7.71
N PRO A 86 -11.14 -1.70 7.28
CA PRO A 86 -10.93 -3.06 7.76
C PRO A 86 -9.56 -3.60 7.28
N ALA A 87 -8.87 -4.35 8.14
CA ALA A 87 -7.66 -5.05 7.73
C ALA A 87 -7.99 -6.26 6.85
N TYR A 88 -7.10 -6.59 5.90
CA TYR A 88 -7.22 -7.83 5.15
C TYR A 88 -7.00 -9.04 6.06
N PRO A 89 -7.87 -10.07 5.98
CA PRO A 89 -7.73 -11.30 6.75
C PRO A 89 -6.38 -11.98 6.49
N GLY A 90 -5.67 -12.38 7.55
CA GLY A 90 -4.36 -13.04 7.48
C GLY A 90 -3.17 -12.09 7.62
N ILE A 91 -3.33 -10.78 7.43
CA ILE A 91 -2.22 -9.80 7.60
C ILE A 91 -1.74 -9.80 9.07
N ARG A 92 -2.65 -9.84 10.05
CA ARG A 92 -2.29 -9.91 11.47
C ARG A 92 -1.32 -11.05 11.76
N GLU A 93 -1.62 -12.23 11.24
CA GLU A 93 -0.83 -13.44 11.42
C GLU A 93 0.57 -13.28 10.82
N ILE A 94 0.68 -12.73 9.61
CA ILE A 94 1.96 -12.45 8.94
C ILE A 94 2.81 -11.50 9.79
N LEU A 95 2.22 -10.39 10.23
CA LEU A 95 2.94 -9.38 11.02
C LEU A 95 3.45 -9.95 12.35
N HIS A 96 2.61 -10.69 13.06
CA HIS A 96 3.00 -11.33 14.31
C HIS A 96 4.07 -12.40 14.12
N LYS A 97 3.98 -13.25 13.08
CA LYS A 97 5.02 -14.22 12.74
C LYS A 97 6.35 -13.53 12.42
N GLN A 98 6.33 -12.52 11.55
CA GLN A 98 7.52 -11.74 11.21
C GLN A 98 8.20 -11.19 12.45
N ARG A 99 7.43 -10.54 13.33
CA ARG A 99 7.93 -9.95 14.58
C ARG A 99 8.46 -11.00 15.55
N SER A 100 7.75 -12.10 15.73
CA SER A 100 8.15 -13.18 16.67
C SER A 100 9.46 -13.86 16.28
N LEU A 101 9.77 -13.87 14.99
CA LEU A 101 11.02 -14.40 14.44
C LEU A 101 12.15 -13.35 14.37
N GLY A 102 11.93 -12.15 14.95
CA GLY A 102 12.92 -11.08 15.01
C GLY A 102 13.01 -10.21 13.75
N GLY A 103 12.07 -10.36 12.82
CA GLY A 103 12.02 -9.57 11.59
C GLY A 103 11.51 -8.16 11.80
N LYS A 104 11.87 -7.28 10.88
CA LYS A 104 11.43 -5.89 10.80
C LYS A 104 10.18 -5.76 9.96
N ILE A 105 9.38 -4.75 10.31
CA ILE A 105 8.17 -4.35 9.58
C ILE A 105 8.24 -2.84 9.38
N CYS A 106 8.46 -2.40 8.15
CA CYS A 106 8.43 -1.00 7.76
C CYS A 106 7.22 -0.74 6.86
N VAL A 107 6.72 0.49 6.85
CA VAL A 107 5.60 0.88 6.00
C VAL A 107 6.01 2.06 5.14
N VAL A 108 5.73 1.95 3.83
CA VAL A 108 5.94 3.03 2.85
C VAL A 108 4.63 3.23 2.08
N SER A 109 3.92 4.31 2.37
CA SER A 109 2.57 4.54 1.83
C SER A 109 2.32 6.00 1.49
N HIS A 110 1.28 6.25 0.68
CA HIS A 110 0.72 7.58 0.50
C HIS A 110 -0.31 7.96 1.59
N SER A 111 -0.54 7.10 2.56
CA SER A 111 -1.29 7.44 3.77
C SER A 111 -0.44 8.21 4.78
N SER A 112 -1.08 8.96 5.72
CA SER A 112 -0.33 9.68 6.75
C SER A 112 0.21 8.72 7.83
N ALA A 113 1.36 9.07 8.43
CA ALA A 113 1.96 8.27 9.49
C ALA A 113 1.03 8.12 10.72
N GLU A 114 0.21 9.15 11.01
CA GLU A 114 -0.78 9.11 12.09
C GLU A 114 -1.82 7.99 11.85
N ASN A 115 -2.37 7.91 10.63
CA ASN A 115 -3.36 6.91 10.28
C ASN A 115 -2.78 5.50 10.27
N ILE A 116 -1.61 5.32 9.66
CA ILE A 116 -0.91 4.04 9.63
C ILE A 116 -0.67 3.55 11.07
N THR A 117 -0.14 4.40 11.94
CA THR A 117 0.10 4.06 13.35
C THR A 117 -1.19 3.67 14.07
N ARG A 118 -2.28 4.43 13.87
CA ARG A 118 -3.60 4.13 14.45
C ARG A 118 -4.10 2.76 14.00
N ASP A 119 -4.07 2.49 12.70
CA ASP A 119 -4.63 1.27 12.11
C ASP A 119 -3.81 0.05 12.54
N TYR A 120 -2.49 0.17 12.61
CA TYR A 120 -1.63 -0.89 13.14
C TYR A 120 -1.89 -1.19 14.62
N ARG A 121 -2.12 -0.16 15.43
CA ARG A 121 -2.50 -0.35 16.86
C ARG A 121 -3.85 -1.03 17.00
N VAL A 122 -4.85 -0.57 16.22
CA VAL A 122 -6.23 -1.07 16.31
C VAL A 122 -6.33 -2.51 15.80
N HIS A 123 -5.75 -2.81 14.65
CA HIS A 123 -5.91 -4.12 14.02
C HIS A 123 -4.90 -5.17 14.48
N PHE A 124 -3.68 -4.74 14.81
CA PHE A 124 -2.57 -5.68 15.01
C PHE A 124 -1.93 -5.57 16.39
N GLU A 125 -2.32 -4.59 17.23
CA GLU A 125 -1.74 -4.37 18.57
C GLU A 125 -0.22 -4.16 18.54
N MET A 126 0.28 -3.55 17.46
CA MET A 126 1.70 -3.26 17.27
C MET A 126 1.90 -1.95 16.53
N GLU A 127 3.15 -1.52 16.42
CA GLU A 127 3.59 -0.43 15.56
C GLU A 127 4.66 -0.93 14.59
N PRO A 128 4.72 -0.40 13.36
CA PRO A 128 5.84 -0.63 12.46
C PRO A 128 7.16 -0.13 13.06
N ASP A 129 8.28 -0.70 12.60
CA ASP A 129 9.63 -0.23 13.00
C ASP A 129 9.95 1.14 12.40
N ASP A 130 9.47 1.42 11.19
CA ASP A 130 9.52 2.73 10.53
C ASP A 130 8.29 2.94 9.66
N ILE A 131 7.91 4.22 9.50
CA ILE A 131 6.81 4.65 8.64
C ILE A 131 7.29 5.80 7.75
N PHE A 132 7.12 5.64 6.45
CA PHE A 132 7.37 6.66 5.42
C PHE A 132 6.04 6.97 4.75
N GLY A 133 5.35 7.99 5.25
CA GLY A 133 3.99 8.35 4.85
C GLY A 133 3.92 9.63 4.04
N TRP A 134 2.68 10.10 3.85
CA TRP A 134 2.39 11.36 3.18
C TRP A 134 3.00 12.58 3.85
N ASP A 135 3.41 12.46 5.12
CA ASP A 135 4.03 13.55 5.90
C ASP A 135 5.44 13.89 5.41
N LEU A 136 6.07 13.02 4.60
CA LEU A 136 7.32 13.33 3.94
C LEU A 136 7.16 14.43 2.88
N PRO A 137 8.21 15.21 2.61
CA PRO A 137 8.27 16.04 1.41
C PRO A 137 7.97 15.23 0.15
N GLU A 138 7.22 15.79 -0.79
CA GLU A 138 6.77 15.09 -2.01
C GLU A 138 7.91 14.38 -2.76
N ALA A 139 9.05 15.05 -2.92
CA ALA A 139 10.21 14.48 -3.60
C ALA A 139 10.84 13.25 -2.90
N LEU A 140 10.46 12.97 -1.64
CA LEU A 140 10.97 11.86 -0.84
C LEU A 140 9.95 10.72 -0.68
N ARG A 141 8.70 10.91 -1.14
CA ARG A 141 7.67 9.87 -1.12
C ARG A 141 7.89 8.85 -2.23
N LYS A 142 7.31 7.66 -2.13
CA LYS A 142 7.28 6.73 -3.27
C LYS A 142 6.65 7.43 -4.50
N PRO A 143 7.23 7.32 -5.71
CA PRO A 143 8.22 6.31 -6.12
C PRO A 143 9.70 6.65 -5.83
N SER A 144 10.02 7.70 -5.08
CA SER A 144 11.41 8.01 -4.69
C SER A 144 12.06 6.81 -4.01
N PRO A 145 13.35 6.51 -4.28
CA PRO A 145 14.09 5.44 -3.61
C PRO A 145 14.40 5.74 -2.14
N TYR A 146 14.25 6.99 -1.70
CA TYR A 146 14.62 7.47 -0.38
C TYR A 146 14.12 6.61 0.80
N PRO A 147 12.86 6.14 0.85
CA PRO A 147 12.40 5.29 1.96
C PRO A 147 13.19 3.99 2.06
N LEU A 148 13.41 3.30 0.94
CA LEU A 148 14.15 2.03 0.93
C LEU A 148 15.63 2.24 1.20
N GLU A 149 16.26 3.27 0.63
CA GLU A 149 17.66 3.63 0.93
C GLU A 149 17.84 3.89 2.44
N THR A 150 16.90 4.60 3.06
CA THR A 150 16.91 4.87 4.50
C THR A 150 16.79 3.59 5.32
N ILE A 151 15.90 2.67 4.95
CA ILE A 151 15.73 1.37 5.63
C ILE A 151 17.00 0.52 5.49
N LEU A 152 17.54 0.41 4.27
CA LEU A 152 18.76 -0.35 4.00
C LEU A 152 19.95 0.15 4.84
N GLU A 153 20.15 1.47 4.88
CA GLU A 153 21.21 2.09 5.67
C GLU A 153 21.01 1.91 7.16
N LYS A 154 19.81 2.26 7.67
CA LYS A 154 19.47 2.24 9.10
C LYS A 154 19.66 0.86 9.74
N TYR A 155 19.25 -0.18 9.04
CA TYR A 155 19.31 -1.56 9.55
C TYR A 155 20.48 -2.37 9.02
N SER A 156 21.31 -1.77 8.16
CA SER A 156 22.46 -2.43 7.51
C SER A 156 22.03 -3.67 6.73
N PHE A 157 20.86 -3.62 6.08
CA PHE A 157 20.37 -4.69 5.22
C PHE A 157 20.90 -4.55 3.79
N ARG A 158 20.99 -5.70 3.10
CA ARG A 158 21.20 -5.75 1.64
C ARG A 158 19.84 -5.78 0.96
N PRO A 159 19.75 -5.32 -0.31
CA PRO A 159 18.47 -5.28 -1.03
C PRO A 159 17.69 -6.60 -1.03
N GLU A 160 18.36 -7.73 -1.18
CA GLU A 160 17.77 -9.07 -1.18
C GLU A 160 17.24 -9.55 0.19
N GLU A 161 17.52 -8.82 1.26
CA GLU A 161 17.01 -9.08 2.61
C GLU A 161 15.68 -8.37 2.90
N LEU A 162 15.24 -7.49 1.97
CA LEU A 162 13.95 -6.84 2.02
C LEU A 162 12.98 -7.49 1.02
N LEU A 163 11.69 -7.46 1.36
CA LEU A 163 10.59 -7.68 0.41
C LEU A 163 9.64 -6.50 0.50
N VAL A 164 9.46 -5.79 -0.60
CA VAL A 164 8.35 -4.83 -0.76
C VAL A 164 7.08 -5.60 -1.10
N VAL A 165 5.96 -5.22 -0.49
CA VAL A 165 4.61 -5.72 -0.84
C VAL A 165 3.74 -4.52 -1.12
N ASP A 166 3.26 -4.36 -2.34
CA ASP A 166 2.52 -3.18 -2.80
C ASP A 166 1.54 -3.56 -3.91
N ASP A 167 0.46 -2.84 -4.07
CA ASP A 167 -0.57 -3.08 -5.08
C ASP A 167 -0.47 -2.13 -6.29
N MET A 168 0.42 -1.11 -6.21
CA MET A 168 0.46 0.00 -7.16
C MET A 168 1.86 0.22 -7.75
N ARG A 169 1.88 0.81 -8.95
CA ARG A 169 3.10 1.13 -9.70
C ARG A 169 4.16 1.94 -8.93
N PRO A 170 3.82 2.97 -8.12
CA PRO A 170 4.84 3.71 -7.37
C PRO A 170 5.68 2.84 -6.44
N GLY A 171 5.09 1.82 -5.82
CA GLY A 171 5.84 0.84 -5.02
C GLY A 171 6.81 0.02 -5.85
N TYR A 172 6.37 -0.45 -7.04
CA TYR A 172 7.26 -1.13 -7.99
C TYR A 172 8.43 -0.25 -8.42
N GLU A 173 8.18 1.00 -8.82
CA GLU A 173 9.23 1.92 -9.28
C GLU A 173 10.27 2.19 -8.19
N MET A 174 9.84 2.39 -6.96
CA MET A 174 10.70 2.54 -5.78
C MET A 174 11.56 1.28 -5.54
N ALA A 175 10.94 0.11 -5.51
CA ALA A 175 11.63 -1.17 -5.28
C ALA A 175 12.65 -1.45 -6.37
N HIS A 176 12.26 -1.26 -7.64
CA HIS A 176 13.13 -1.47 -8.80
C HIS A 176 14.35 -0.55 -8.79
N ALA A 177 14.18 0.74 -8.42
CA ALA A 177 15.29 1.70 -8.31
C ALA A 177 16.35 1.25 -7.28
N CYS A 178 15.92 0.61 -6.18
CA CYS A 178 16.78 0.09 -5.11
C CYS A 178 17.21 -1.36 -5.32
N ARG A 179 16.74 -2.04 -6.37
CA ARG A 179 16.95 -3.48 -6.62
C ARG A 179 16.45 -4.37 -5.47
N VAL A 180 15.39 -3.93 -4.81
CA VAL A 180 14.72 -4.69 -3.74
C VAL A 180 13.64 -5.56 -4.37
N PRO A 181 13.56 -6.85 -4.02
CA PRO A 181 12.47 -7.71 -4.47
C PRO A 181 11.10 -7.15 -4.12
N ILE A 182 10.16 -7.27 -5.07
CA ILE A 182 8.78 -6.80 -4.88
C ILE A 182 7.75 -7.88 -5.19
N ALA A 183 6.73 -7.95 -4.32
CA ALA A 183 5.55 -8.77 -4.47
C ALA A 183 4.31 -7.89 -4.70
N PHE A 184 3.54 -8.22 -5.70
CA PHE A 184 2.23 -7.62 -5.94
C PHE A 184 1.18 -8.21 -4.99
N SER A 185 0.48 -7.34 -4.24
CA SER A 185 -0.65 -7.68 -3.36
C SER A 185 -1.96 -7.79 -4.15
N GLY A 186 -2.08 -8.84 -4.97
CA GLY A 186 -3.20 -9.03 -5.90
C GLY A 186 -4.56 -9.25 -5.25
N TRP A 187 -4.62 -9.53 -3.94
CA TRP A 187 -5.88 -9.75 -3.20
C TRP A 187 -6.81 -8.54 -3.19
N SER A 188 -6.28 -7.32 -3.29
CA SER A 188 -7.06 -6.09 -3.38
C SER A 188 -7.52 -5.77 -4.80
N ARG A 189 -6.90 -6.36 -5.81
CA ARG A 189 -7.09 -6.01 -7.24
C ARG A 189 -7.76 -7.12 -8.05
N LYS A 190 -8.48 -8.04 -7.38
CA LYS A 190 -9.16 -9.18 -8.04
C LYS A 190 -10.19 -8.75 -9.08
N ASP A 191 -10.91 -7.67 -8.81
CA ASP A 191 -11.94 -7.14 -9.69
C ASP A 191 -11.38 -6.17 -10.75
N PHE A 192 -10.05 -5.97 -10.79
CA PHE A 192 -9.35 -5.06 -11.71
C PHE A 192 -8.33 -5.82 -12.58
N PRO A 193 -8.77 -6.59 -13.57
CA PRO A 193 -7.91 -7.52 -14.32
C PRO A 193 -6.80 -6.82 -15.10
N GLU A 194 -7.02 -5.59 -15.57
CA GLU A 194 -6.01 -4.82 -16.29
C GLU A 194 -4.87 -4.39 -15.37
N ILE A 195 -5.19 -3.86 -14.17
CA ILE A 195 -4.20 -3.49 -13.15
C ILE A 195 -3.44 -4.74 -12.71
N SER A 196 -4.17 -5.83 -12.37
CA SER A 196 -3.58 -7.09 -11.96
C SER A 196 -2.62 -7.64 -13.01
N SER A 197 -2.98 -7.61 -14.29
CA SER A 197 -2.13 -8.09 -15.38
C SER A 197 -0.85 -7.26 -15.52
N GLN A 198 -0.95 -5.93 -15.41
CA GLN A 198 0.20 -5.04 -15.49
C GLN A 198 1.15 -5.26 -14.30
N MET A 199 0.62 -5.29 -13.08
CA MET A 199 1.44 -5.46 -11.87
C MET A 199 2.09 -6.85 -11.80
N LYS A 200 1.38 -7.92 -12.19
CA LYS A 200 1.94 -9.28 -12.31
C LYS A 200 3.09 -9.38 -13.32
N ALA A 201 3.06 -8.56 -14.36
CA ALA A 201 4.14 -8.52 -15.35
C ALA A 201 5.37 -7.72 -14.89
N LEU A 202 5.21 -6.81 -13.92
CA LEU A 202 6.26 -5.95 -13.41
C LEU A 202 6.97 -6.53 -12.18
N CYS A 203 6.21 -7.09 -11.22
CA CYS A 203 6.72 -7.54 -9.93
C CYS A 203 7.42 -8.91 -10.02
N ASP A 204 8.40 -9.16 -9.13
CA ASP A 204 9.11 -10.43 -9.05
C ASP A 204 8.21 -11.57 -8.56
N PHE A 205 7.24 -11.25 -7.71
CA PHE A 205 6.26 -12.18 -7.16
C PHE A 205 4.86 -11.57 -7.23
N SER A 206 3.84 -12.43 -7.21
CA SER A 206 2.45 -11.98 -7.15
C SER A 206 1.63 -12.98 -6.32
N PHE A 207 0.74 -12.45 -5.47
CA PHE A 207 -0.11 -13.27 -4.61
C PHE A 207 -1.56 -12.80 -4.74
N ASP A 208 -2.44 -13.69 -5.12
CA ASP A 208 -3.88 -13.40 -5.26
C ASP A 208 -4.60 -13.50 -3.90
N THR A 209 -3.92 -14.01 -2.88
CA THR A 209 -4.42 -14.10 -1.50
C THR A 209 -3.32 -13.80 -0.48
N VAL A 210 -3.70 -13.30 0.69
CA VAL A 210 -2.78 -13.12 1.83
C VAL A 210 -2.21 -14.46 2.31
N ALA A 211 -2.99 -15.56 2.19
CA ALA A 211 -2.54 -16.90 2.56
C ALA A 211 -1.38 -17.40 1.67
N GLU A 212 -1.37 -17.05 0.38
CA GLU A 212 -0.24 -17.36 -0.51
C GLU A 212 1.02 -16.60 -0.08
N LEU A 213 0.90 -15.33 0.31
CA LEU A 213 2.02 -14.56 0.86
C LEU A 213 2.52 -15.18 2.18
N ASP A 214 1.63 -15.59 3.10
CA ASP A 214 2.00 -16.26 4.35
C ASP A 214 2.80 -17.54 4.07
N THR A 215 2.31 -18.36 3.15
CA THR A 215 2.99 -19.60 2.72
C THR A 215 4.35 -19.31 2.10
N PHE A 216 4.44 -18.30 1.24
CA PHE A 216 5.71 -17.91 0.62
C PHE A 216 6.75 -17.41 1.61
N LEU A 217 6.32 -16.66 2.64
CA LEU A 217 7.21 -16.11 3.66
C LEU A 217 7.67 -17.13 4.69
N PHE A 218 6.77 -18.01 5.13
CA PHE A 218 6.96 -18.84 6.32
C PHE A 218 6.72 -20.33 6.10
N GLY A 219 6.27 -20.75 4.91
CA GLY A 219 6.14 -22.16 4.56
C GLY A 219 7.51 -22.87 4.62
N SER A 220 7.56 -24.05 5.17
CA SER A 220 8.75 -24.89 5.08
C SER A 220 8.89 -25.40 3.64
N LEU A 221 10.04 -25.15 3.02
CA LEU A 221 10.41 -25.89 1.81
C LEU A 221 10.67 -27.35 2.24
N ASP A 222 10.04 -28.30 1.57
CA ASP A 222 10.45 -29.69 1.66
C ASP A 222 11.85 -29.86 1.06
N LYS A 223 12.42 -31.07 1.21
CA LYS A 223 13.78 -31.37 0.71
C LYS A 223 13.93 -31.27 -0.80
N ASP A 224 12.81 -31.16 -1.52
CA ASP A 224 12.72 -31.09 -2.98
C ASP A 224 12.34 -29.68 -3.47
N GLY A 225 12.21 -28.67 -2.54
CA GLY A 225 11.91 -27.28 -2.86
C GLY A 225 10.43 -27.00 -3.14
N ILE A 226 9.54 -27.90 -2.78
CA ILE A 226 8.08 -27.75 -2.88
C ILE A 226 7.56 -27.19 -1.55
N ILE A 227 6.66 -26.21 -1.60
CA ILE A 227 6.01 -25.63 -0.42
C ILE A 227 4.92 -26.61 0.03
N GLU A 228 5.00 -27.09 1.26
CA GLU A 228 3.91 -27.83 1.93
C GLU A 228 2.79 -26.92 2.38
#